data_440cbeebd302d8997b0fba620c84726e
#
_entry.id   440cbeebd302d8997b0fba620c84726e
#
_cell.length_a   1.000
_cell.length_b   1.000
_cell.length_c   1.000
_cell.angle_alpha   90.00
_cell.angle_beta   90.00
_cell.angle_gamma   90.00
#
_symmetry.space_group_name_H-M   'P 1'
#
loop_
_entity.id
_entity.type
_entity.pdbx_description
1 polymer ?
#
loop_
_entity_poly.entity_id
_entity_poly.type
_entity_poly.pdbx_seq_one_letter_code
_entity_poly.pdbx_strand_id
1 'polypeptide(L)'
;MGITKTLQFNQTLSVNKDDGGASNYASFNGTVDDGGVPSVNYYIGDDVLYKENLKSFRDAWSTFQDTVFTEADKVVASFEK
;
A
#
# COMPACT_ATOMS: atom_id res chain seq x y z
N MET A 1 29.39 -7.93 -7.41
CA MET A 1 28.62 -6.96 -6.63
C MET A 1 27.26 -6.76 -7.25
N GLY A 2 26.22 -6.87 -6.46
CA GLY A 2 24.88 -6.68 -6.94
C GLY A 2 24.35 -5.30 -6.60
N ILE A 3 23.42 -4.83 -7.42
CA ILE A 3 22.68 -3.62 -7.12
C ILE A 3 21.43 -4.05 -6.34
N THR A 4 21.30 -3.53 -5.14
CA THR A 4 20.10 -3.80 -4.34
C THR A 4 18.92 -3.07 -4.95
N LYS A 5 17.88 -3.81 -5.25
CA LYS A 5 16.66 -3.25 -5.79
C LYS A 5 15.54 -3.41 -4.79
N THR A 6 14.92 -2.31 -4.44
CA THR A 6 13.75 -2.33 -3.58
C THR A 6 12.58 -1.79 -4.36
N LEU A 7 11.51 -2.57 -4.44
CA LEU A 7 10.27 -2.11 -5.04
C LEU A 7 9.49 -1.31 -4.01
N GLN A 8 8.93 -0.20 -4.43
CA GLN A 8 8.16 0.66 -3.54
C GLN A 8 6.76 0.84 -4.09
N PHE A 9 5.79 0.77 -3.20
CA PHE A 9 4.38 0.92 -3.55
C PHE A 9 3.77 1.93 -2.61
N ASN A 10 2.99 2.85 -3.16
CA ASN A 10 2.34 3.88 -2.36
C ASN A 10 0.92 4.06 -2.88
N GLN A 11 0.01 4.28 -1.96
CA GLN A 11 -1.38 4.57 -2.31
C GLN A 11 -1.92 5.55 -1.29
N THR A 12 -2.65 6.55 -1.76
CA THR A 12 -3.30 7.52 -0.89
C THR A 12 -4.81 7.38 -1.04
N LEU A 13 -5.49 7.35 0.09
CA LEU A 13 -6.95 7.29 0.11
C LEU A 13 -7.50 8.69 0.37
N SER A 14 -8.47 9.07 -0.41
CA SER A 14 -9.09 10.39 -0.28
C SER A 14 -10.60 10.28 -0.48
N VAL A 15 -11.31 11.28 0.00
CA VAL A 15 -12.74 11.42 -0.23
C VAL A 15 -13.00 12.78 -0.83
N ASN A 16 -14.07 12.87 -1.60
CA ASN A 16 -14.49 14.14 -2.18
C ASN A 16 -15.29 14.92 -1.14
N LYS A 17 -14.98 16.21 -1.04
CA LYS A 17 -15.72 17.11 -0.16
C LYS A 17 -16.84 17.78 -0.93
N ASP A 18 -17.82 18.28 -0.18
CA ASP A 18 -18.96 18.96 -0.78
C ASP A 18 -18.56 20.21 -1.56
N ASP A 19 -17.43 20.80 -1.23
CA ASP A 19 -16.95 22.00 -1.91
C ASP A 19 -16.17 21.70 -3.18
N GLY A 20 -16.15 20.42 -3.61
CA GLY A 20 -15.47 20.04 -4.83
C GLY A 20 -14.01 19.66 -4.65
N GLY A 21 -13.48 19.78 -3.45
CA GLY A 21 -12.10 19.38 -3.16
C GLY A 21 -12.02 17.92 -2.74
N ALA A 22 -10.78 17.44 -2.58
CA ALA A 22 -10.53 16.11 -2.07
C ALA A 22 -9.75 16.21 -0.76
N SER A 23 -10.02 15.32 0.17
CA SER A 23 -9.33 15.27 1.43
C SER A 23 -8.70 13.89 1.61
N ASN A 24 -7.38 13.88 1.78
CA ASN A 24 -6.66 12.63 2.02
C ASN A 24 -6.79 12.26 3.48
N TYR A 25 -7.19 11.03 3.76
CA TYR A 25 -7.37 10.61 5.14
C TYR A 25 -6.45 9.45 5.54
N ALA A 26 -5.88 8.76 4.57
CA ALA A 26 -5.00 7.64 4.88
C ALA A 26 -4.02 7.44 3.73
N SER A 27 -2.92 6.80 4.03
CA SER A 27 -1.97 6.39 2.99
C SER A 27 -1.40 5.03 3.34
N PHE A 28 -1.04 4.29 2.30
CA PHE A 28 -0.41 2.99 2.42
C PHE A 28 1.00 3.07 1.86
N ASN A 29 1.90 2.34 2.48
CA ASN A 29 3.28 2.21 1.99
C ASN A 29 3.65 0.75 1.99
N GLY A 30 4.30 0.31 0.94
CA GLY A 30 4.77 -1.06 0.87
C GLY A 30 6.12 -1.10 0.18
N THR A 31 6.94 -2.05 0.60
CA THR A 31 8.22 -2.30 -0.04
C THR A 31 8.43 -3.79 -0.17
N VAL A 32 9.18 -4.17 -1.20
CA VAL A 32 9.66 -5.53 -1.36
C VAL A 32 11.16 -5.41 -1.56
N ASP A 33 11.94 -6.01 -0.68
CA ASP A 33 13.38 -5.92 -0.78
C ASP A 33 13.90 -6.89 -1.86
N ASP A 34 15.20 -6.88 -2.07
CA ASP A 34 15.80 -7.70 -3.11
C ASP A 34 15.74 -9.19 -2.79
N GLY A 35 15.45 -9.54 -1.56
CA GLY A 35 15.22 -10.93 -1.16
C GLY A 35 13.79 -11.39 -1.28
N GLY A 36 12.88 -10.50 -1.71
CA GLY A 36 11.48 -10.83 -1.84
C GLY A 36 10.69 -10.72 -0.55
N VAL A 37 11.22 -10.04 0.46
CA VAL A 37 10.53 -9.88 1.74
C VAL A 37 9.66 -8.62 1.67
N PRO A 38 8.34 -8.76 1.82
CA PRO A 38 7.46 -7.61 1.79
C PRO A 38 7.36 -6.91 3.14
N SER A 39 7.12 -5.64 3.10
CA SER A 39 6.83 -4.84 4.28
C SER A 39 5.73 -3.86 3.92
N VAL A 40 4.63 -3.87 4.66
CA VAL A 40 3.51 -2.97 4.39
C VAL A 40 3.10 -2.28 5.67
N ASN A 41 2.72 -1.02 5.53
CA ASN A 41 2.18 -0.26 6.66
C ASN A 41 1.22 0.79 6.14
N TYR A 42 0.52 1.43 7.06
CA TYR A 42 -0.41 2.48 6.70
C TYR A 42 -0.32 3.61 7.71
N TYR A 43 -0.84 4.75 7.31
CA TYR A 43 -0.91 5.93 8.16
C TYR A 43 -2.32 6.52 8.05
N ILE A 44 -2.93 6.82 9.17
CA ILE A 44 -4.25 7.45 9.22
C ILE A 44 -4.04 8.91 9.58
N GLY A 45 -4.31 9.80 8.62
CA GLY A 45 -4.14 11.23 8.83
C GLY A 45 -5.37 11.92 9.39
N ASP A 46 -6.55 11.34 9.15
CA ASP A 46 -7.81 11.90 9.63
C ASP A 46 -8.68 10.77 10.15
N ASP A 47 -8.75 10.63 11.46
CA ASP A 47 -9.45 9.51 12.06
C ASP A 47 -10.96 9.59 11.89
N VAL A 48 -11.52 10.79 11.76
CA VAL A 48 -12.96 10.95 11.54
C VAL A 48 -13.32 10.40 10.17
N LEU A 49 -12.61 10.82 9.13
CA LEU A 49 -12.84 10.31 7.78
C LEU A 49 -12.57 8.82 7.70
N TYR A 50 -11.54 8.35 8.40
CA TYR A 50 -11.25 6.93 8.44
C TYR A 50 -12.45 6.15 8.99
N LYS A 51 -13.03 6.61 10.10
CA LYS A 51 -14.16 5.92 10.72
C LYS A 51 -15.40 5.96 9.84
N GLU A 52 -15.58 7.03 9.09
CA GLU A 52 -16.72 7.15 8.16
C GLU A 52 -16.54 6.28 6.92
N ASN A 53 -15.31 5.87 6.62
CA ASN A 53 -15.00 5.11 5.41
C ASN A 53 -14.31 3.79 5.72
N LEU A 54 -14.67 3.16 6.85
CA LEU A 54 -14.01 1.94 7.31
C LEU A 54 -13.99 0.84 6.26
N LYS A 55 -15.13 0.61 5.61
CA LYS A 55 -15.22 -0.46 4.62
C LYS A 55 -14.31 -0.18 3.44
N SER A 56 -14.34 1.05 2.96
CA SER A 56 -13.50 1.44 1.82
C SER A 56 -12.02 1.31 2.18
N PHE A 57 -11.66 1.70 3.39
CA PHE A 57 -10.28 1.58 3.86
C PHE A 57 -9.85 0.11 3.90
N ARG A 58 -10.68 -0.75 4.48
CA ARG A 58 -10.34 -2.16 4.62
C ARG A 58 -10.24 -2.86 3.26
N ASP A 59 -11.13 -2.53 2.35
CA ASP A 59 -11.09 -3.10 1.01
C ASP A 59 -9.82 -2.65 0.28
N ALA A 60 -9.49 -1.38 0.37
CA ALA A 60 -8.30 -0.84 -0.28
C ALA A 60 -7.03 -1.42 0.36
N TRP A 61 -7.00 -1.55 1.68
CA TRP A 61 -5.86 -2.12 2.39
C TRP A 61 -5.62 -3.57 1.96
N SER A 62 -6.69 -4.36 1.89
CA SER A 62 -6.60 -5.74 1.46
C SER A 62 -6.05 -5.85 0.03
N THR A 63 -6.55 -5.01 -0.88
CA THR A 63 -6.06 -4.99 -2.26
C THR A 63 -4.60 -4.56 -2.32
N PHE A 64 -4.22 -3.57 -1.53
CA PHE A 64 -2.85 -3.09 -1.50
C PHE A 64 -1.90 -4.18 -1.02
N GLN A 65 -2.27 -4.87 0.08
CA GLN A 65 -1.47 -5.97 0.59
C GLN A 65 -1.32 -7.07 -0.44
N ASP A 66 -2.41 -7.45 -1.10
CA ASP A 66 -2.36 -8.48 -2.14
C ASP A 66 -1.40 -8.09 -3.27
N THR A 67 -1.42 -6.82 -3.66
CA THR A 67 -0.53 -6.33 -4.71
C THR A 67 0.92 -6.47 -4.28
N VAL A 68 1.24 -6.02 -3.06
CA VAL A 68 2.62 -6.07 -2.56
C VAL A 68 3.07 -7.53 -2.43
N PHE A 69 2.22 -8.38 -1.87
CA PHE A 69 2.58 -9.80 -1.69
C PHE A 69 2.75 -10.52 -3.03
N THR A 70 1.91 -10.18 -4.02
CA THR A 70 2.05 -10.76 -5.36
C THR A 70 3.39 -10.38 -5.97
N GLU A 71 3.80 -9.12 -5.84
CA GLU A 71 5.09 -8.69 -6.36
C GLU A 71 6.24 -9.32 -5.59
N ALA A 72 6.09 -9.51 -4.28
CA ALA A 72 7.09 -10.21 -3.48
C ALA A 72 7.25 -11.65 -3.95
N ASP A 73 6.15 -12.32 -4.25
CA ASP A 73 6.19 -13.69 -4.75
C ASP A 73 6.92 -13.79 -6.08
N LYS A 74 6.76 -12.79 -6.94
CA LYS A 74 7.47 -12.75 -8.21
C LYS A 74 8.98 -12.63 -8.02
N VAL A 75 9.41 -11.86 -7.03
CA VAL A 75 10.83 -11.74 -6.73
C VAL A 75 11.37 -13.08 -6.24
N VAL A 76 10.66 -13.73 -5.32
CA VAL A 76 11.08 -15.05 -4.81
C VAL A 76 11.12 -16.07 -5.96
N ALA A 77 10.12 -16.07 -6.82
CA ALA A 77 10.07 -17.00 -7.94
C ALA A 77 11.26 -16.83 -8.88
N SER A 78 11.78 -15.62 -8.99
CA SER A 78 12.94 -15.36 -9.86
C SER A 78 14.22 -15.99 -9.33
N PHE A 79 14.26 -16.33 -8.04
CA PHE A 79 15.43 -16.99 -7.44
C PHE A 79 15.39 -18.50 -7.58
N GLU A 80 14.20 -19.04 -7.81
CA GLU A 80 13.99 -20.50 -7.79
C GLU A 80 14.00 -21.08 -9.18
N LYS A 81 15.08 -20.93 -9.84
CA LYS A 81 15.22 -21.47 -11.19
C LYS A 81 15.96 -22.79 -11.21
#